data_cdf510de5152e54c5f05d17f277a9495
#
_entry.id   cdf510de5152e54c5f05d17f277a9495
#
_cell.length_a   1.000
_cell.length_b   1.000
_cell.length_c   1.000
_cell.angle_alpha   90.00
_cell.angle_beta   90.00
_cell.angle_gamma   90.00
#
_symmetry.space_group_name_H-M   'P 1'
#
loop_
_entity.id
_entity.type
_entity.pdbx_description
1 polymer ?
#
loop_
_entity_poly.entity_id
_entity_poly.type
_entity_poly.pdbx_seq_one_letter_code
_entity_poly.pdbx_strand_id
1 'polypeptide(L)'
;MFNNNQCFNHININAVLSRRPDAKSEIMGSCEYSSISGLVRFYQLRQGVVVVTEVNGLPDTNEVCMSPVFGCHIHSGCCCTGNSEDAFVDAEAHYNPDCCEHPYHAGDMPPLFGNHGYAFSIFLTDRFCVEELLGRTVIVHLHPDDFHSQPAGNSGMKIACGVIERF
;
A
#
# COMPACT_ATOMS: atom_id res chain seq x y z
N MET A 1 29.57 14.95 23.36
CA MET A 1 28.41 15.84 23.17
C MET A 1 28.08 15.81 21.68
N PHE A 2 27.10 15.03 21.28
CA PHE A 2 26.66 14.98 19.88
C PHE A 2 25.55 16.00 19.72
N ASN A 3 25.86 17.09 19.02
CA ASN A 3 24.89 18.12 18.63
C ASN A 3 24.04 17.58 17.48
N ASN A 4 22.97 16.85 17.76
CA ASN A 4 21.96 16.47 16.80
C ASN A 4 20.87 17.54 16.71
N ASN A 5 21.21 18.72 16.24
CA ASN A 5 20.23 19.66 15.69
C ASN A 5 19.95 19.26 14.24
N GLN A 6 19.36 18.09 13.99
CA GLN A 6 18.64 17.86 12.76
C GLN A 6 17.34 18.67 12.88
N CYS A 7 17.31 19.85 12.28
CA CYS A 7 16.07 20.55 12.00
C CYS A 7 15.23 19.61 11.13
N PHE A 8 14.16 19.05 11.68
CA PHE A 8 13.10 18.41 10.90
C PHE A 8 12.52 19.50 10.01
N ASN A 9 13.00 19.58 8.76
CA ASN A 9 12.39 20.45 7.78
C ASN A 9 10.97 19.96 7.55
N HIS A 10 9.98 20.78 7.86
CA HIS A 10 8.59 20.49 7.56
C HIS A 10 8.46 20.16 6.08
N ILE A 11 7.84 19.02 5.78
CA ILE A 11 7.54 18.63 4.40
C ILE A 11 6.39 19.52 3.91
N ASN A 12 6.63 20.28 2.88
CA ASN A 12 5.56 21.00 2.18
C ASN A 12 4.84 20.02 1.27
N ILE A 13 3.77 19.40 1.79
CA ILE A 13 3.02 18.36 1.07
C ILE A 13 2.43 18.88 -0.25
N ASN A 14 1.98 20.11 -0.32
CA ASN A 14 1.47 20.69 -1.56
C ASN A 14 2.56 20.77 -2.64
N ALA A 15 3.78 21.13 -2.27
CA ALA A 15 4.91 21.12 -3.19
C ALA A 15 5.29 19.70 -3.64
N VAL A 16 5.15 18.69 -2.77
CA VAL A 16 5.37 17.29 -3.13
C VAL A 16 4.31 16.83 -4.14
N LEU A 17 3.03 17.06 -3.84
CA LEU A 17 1.92 16.61 -4.67
C LEU A 17 1.80 17.34 -6.02
N SER A 18 2.38 18.54 -6.15
CA SER A 18 2.37 19.29 -7.40
C SER A 18 3.43 18.84 -8.40
N ARG A 19 4.39 18.02 -7.99
CA ARG A 19 5.39 17.45 -8.89
C ARG A 19 4.91 16.11 -9.47
N ARG A 20 5.56 15.66 -10.54
CA ARG A 20 5.39 14.31 -11.08
C ARG A 20 5.86 13.28 -10.04
N PRO A 21 5.11 12.20 -9.75
CA PRO A 21 5.60 11.12 -8.89
C PRO A 21 6.78 10.40 -9.52
N ASP A 22 7.60 9.77 -8.70
CA ASP A 22 8.75 9.00 -9.17
C ASP A 22 8.33 7.59 -9.65
N ALA A 23 7.26 7.04 -9.03
CA ALA A 23 6.64 5.80 -9.47
C ALA A 23 5.13 5.82 -9.21
N LYS A 24 4.41 4.92 -9.86
CA LYS A 24 2.97 4.70 -9.68
C LYS A 24 2.64 3.21 -9.69
N SER A 25 1.46 2.88 -9.18
CA SER A 25 0.84 1.57 -9.34
C SER A 25 -0.65 1.78 -9.65
N GLU A 26 -1.12 1.28 -10.78
CA GLU A 26 -2.54 1.29 -11.16
C GLU A 26 -3.20 0.05 -10.57
N ILE A 27 -4.09 0.26 -9.60
CA ILE A 27 -4.77 -0.80 -8.87
C ILE A 27 -6.00 -1.25 -9.64
N MET A 28 -6.13 -2.56 -9.82
CA MET A 28 -7.29 -3.20 -10.41
C MET A 28 -7.79 -4.33 -9.51
N GLY A 29 -9.10 -4.43 -9.36
CA GLY A 29 -9.73 -5.51 -8.62
C GLY A 29 -9.64 -6.86 -9.34
N SER A 30 -9.75 -7.94 -8.57
CA SER A 30 -9.94 -9.29 -9.13
C SER A 30 -11.27 -9.39 -9.88
N CYS A 31 -11.52 -10.51 -10.55
CA CYS A 31 -12.79 -10.75 -11.24
C CYS A 31 -14.00 -10.61 -10.31
N GLU A 32 -13.88 -11.06 -9.06
CA GLU A 32 -14.93 -10.96 -8.03
C GLU A 32 -15.13 -9.50 -7.55
N TYR A 33 -14.06 -8.72 -7.51
CA TYR A 33 -14.04 -7.32 -7.06
C TYR A 33 -13.77 -6.35 -8.22
N SER A 34 -14.32 -6.63 -9.39
CA SER A 34 -14.04 -5.91 -10.64
C SER A 34 -14.42 -4.41 -10.64
N SER A 35 -15.19 -3.95 -9.65
CA SER A 35 -15.47 -2.54 -9.42
C SER A 35 -14.28 -1.76 -8.88
N ILE A 36 -13.30 -2.45 -8.27
CA ILE A 36 -12.16 -1.78 -7.64
C ILE A 36 -11.22 -1.26 -8.71
N SER A 37 -10.90 0.02 -8.60
CA SER A 37 -9.86 0.69 -9.38
C SER A 37 -9.19 1.76 -8.54
N GLY A 38 -7.91 2.04 -8.79
CA GLY A 38 -7.21 3.03 -8.00
C GLY A 38 -5.84 3.38 -8.53
N LEU A 39 -5.18 4.28 -7.82
CA LEU A 39 -3.83 4.73 -8.15
C LEU A 39 -3.03 4.94 -6.87
N VAL A 40 -1.87 4.32 -6.80
CA VAL A 40 -0.86 4.61 -5.79
C VAL A 40 0.28 5.38 -6.42
N ARG A 41 0.69 6.47 -5.80
CA ARG A 41 1.77 7.35 -6.27
C ARG A 41 2.86 7.43 -5.22
N PHE A 42 4.10 7.32 -5.64
CA PHE A 42 5.28 7.31 -4.78
C PHE A 42 6.16 8.52 -5.12
N TYR A 43 6.51 9.28 -4.10
CA TYR A 43 7.34 10.48 -4.23
C TYR A 43 8.59 10.33 -3.36
N GLN A 44 9.74 10.12 -3.98
CA GLN A 44 11.01 10.02 -3.26
C GLN A 44 11.42 11.39 -2.71
N LEU A 45 11.66 11.44 -1.42
CA LEU A 45 12.23 12.58 -0.72
C LEU A 45 13.54 12.16 -0.05
N ARG A 46 14.29 13.14 0.45
CA ARG A 46 15.50 12.85 1.22
C ARG A 46 15.21 12.14 2.55
N GLN A 47 14.02 12.39 3.14
CA GLN A 47 13.58 11.83 4.41
C GLN A 47 12.86 10.49 4.29
N GLY A 48 12.62 9.98 3.08
CA GLY A 48 11.84 8.77 2.81
C GLY A 48 10.94 8.94 1.60
N VAL A 49 9.88 8.17 1.52
CA VAL A 49 8.90 8.17 0.42
C VAL A 49 7.55 8.65 0.93
N VAL A 50 6.97 9.65 0.27
CA VAL A 50 5.54 9.96 0.43
C VAL A 50 4.76 9.03 -0.48
N VAL A 51 3.83 8.28 0.11
CA VAL A 51 2.91 7.40 -0.60
C VAL A 51 1.53 8.03 -0.56
N VAL A 52 0.89 8.11 -1.72
CA VAL A 52 -0.50 8.60 -1.87
C VAL A 52 -1.32 7.50 -2.52
N THR A 53 -2.36 7.05 -1.85
CA THR A 53 -3.23 5.97 -2.29
C THR A 53 -4.65 6.48 -2.45
N GLU A 54 -5.23 6.25 -3.62
CA GLU A 54 -6.64 6.52 -3.93
C GLU A 54 -7.24 5.25 -4.53
N VAL A 55 -8.30 4.72 -3.93
CA VAL A 55 -8.99 3.51 -4.40
C VAL A 55 -10.50 3.75 -4.38
N ASN A 56 -11.15 3.37 -5.46
CA ASN A 56 -12.61 3.41 -5.64
C ASN A 56 -13.17 1.99 -5.80
N GLY A 57 -14.48 1.83 -5.59
CA GLY A 57 -15.19 0.57 -5.81
C GLY A 57 -14.90 -0.49 -4.74
N LEU A 58 -14.33 -0.09 -3.60
CA LEU A 58 -14.12 -0.98 -2.46
C LEU A 58 -15.45 -1.49 -1.92
N PRO A 59 -15.50 -2.73 -1.38
CA PRO A 59 -16.67 -3.22 -0.67
C PRO A 59 -17.13 -2.22 0.40
N ASP A 60 -18.42 -1.98 0.45
CA ASP A 60 -19.03 -1.08 1.42
C ASP A 60 -20.15 -1.79 2.16
N THR A 61 -20.51 -1.30 3.33
CA THR A 61 -21.64 -1.75 4.12
C THR A 61 -22.44 -0.55 4.56
N ASN A 62 -23.78 -0.67 4.53
CA ASN A 62 -24.67 0.35 5.05
C ASN A 62 -24.95 0.20 6.57
N GLU A 63 -24.22 -0.71 7.23
CA GLU A 63 -24.40 -0.96 8.65
C GLU A 63 -23.67 0.09 9.48
N VAL A 64 -24.37 0.61 10.48
CA VAL A 64 -23.80 1.57 11.44
C VAL A 64 -22.69 0.89 12.25
N CYS A 65 -21.57 1.56 12.44
CA CYS A 65 -20.36 1.07 13.12
C CYS A 65 -19.58 -0.03 12.37
N MET A 66 -19.84 -0.23 11.08
CA MET A 66 -19.14 -1.21 10.23
C MET A 66 -18.46 -0.54 9.03
N SER A 67 -17.81 0.60 9.23
CA SER A 67 -16.98 1.19 8.16
C SER A 67 -15.85 0.24 7.80
N PRO A 68 -15.73 -0.20 6.53
CA PRO A 68 -14.75 -1.18 6.15
C PRO A 68 -13.32 -0.62 6.27
N VAL A 69 -12.41 -1.46 6.74
CA VAL A 69 -10.97 -1.18 6.80
C VAL A 69 -10.25 -2.29 6.05
N PHE A 70 -9.32 -1.92 5.18
CA PHE A 70 -8.64 -2.82 4.27
C PHE A 70 -7.13 -2.81 4.53
N GLY A 71 -6.51 -3.98 4.63
CA GLY A 71 -5.05 -4.10 4.60
C GLY A 71 -4.51 -3.58 3.27
N CYS A 72 -3.36 -2.93 3.31
CA CYS A 72 -2.69 -2.43 2.12
C CYS A 72 -1.19 -2.65 2.26
N HIS A 73 -0.60 -3.45 1.38
CA HIS A 73 0.80 -3.84 1.52
C HIS A 73 1.52 -3.83 0.17
N ILE A 74 2.84 -3.62 0.21
CA ILE A 74 3.70 -3.91 -0.92
C ILE A 74 4.13 -5.37 -0.82
N HIS A 75 3.96 -6.11 -1.92
CA HIS A 75 4.34 -7.51 -2.04
C HIS A 75 5.59 -7.69 -2.90
N SER A 76 6.29 -8.81 -2.71
CA SER A 76 7.56 -9.10 -3.37
C SER A 76 7.43 -9.50 -4.82
N GLY A 77 6.29 -10.09 -5.21
CA GLY A 77 6.04 -10.55 -6.56
C GLY A 77 5.86 -9.41 -7.56
N CYS A 78 6.04 -9.76 -8.83
CA CYS A 78 6.05 -8.80 -9.94
C CYS A 78 4.79 -8.83 -10.81
N CYS A 79 3.81 -9.66 -10.49
CA CYS A 79 2.65 -9.90 -11.33
C CYS A 79 1.36 -9.89 -10.53
N CYS A 80 0.31 -9.31 -11.14
CA CYS A 80 -1.07 -9.32 -10.62
C CYS A 80 -1.86 -10.47 -11.24
N THR A 81 -1.31 -11.69 -11.22
CA THR A 81 -1.91 -12.92 -11.73
C THR A 81 -2.02 -13.98 -10.64
N GLY A 82 -2.83 -14.99 -10.89
CA GLY A 82 -3.02 -16.08 -9.94
C GLY A 82 -3.98 -17.15 -10.47
N ASN A 83 -4.72 -17.76 -9.58
CA ASN A 83 -5.60 -18.89 -9.88
C ASN A 83 -6.99 -18.71 -9.23
N SER A 84 -7.81 -19.76 -9.26
CA SER A 84 -9.17 -19.73 -8.68
C SER A 84 -9.21 -19.65 -7.15
N GLU A 85 -8.12 -19.99 -6.46
CA GLU A 85 -8.05 -19.97 -5.00
C GLU A 85 -7.48 -18.64 -4.49
N ASP A 86 -6.48 -18.09 -5.19
CA ASP A 86 -5.90 -16.76 -4.92
C ASP A 86 -5.68 -16.04 -6.25
N ALA A 87 -6.50 -15.04 -6.52
CA ALA A 87 -6.46 -14.25 -7.76
C ALA A 87 -5.12 -13.54 -7.99
N PHE A 88 -4.32 -13.37 -6.94
CA PHE A 88 -3.05 -12.65 -6.97
C PHE A 88 -1.93 -13.44 -6.28
N VAL A 89 -1.91 -14.77 -6.43
CA VAL A 89 -0.88 -15.64 -5.81
C VAL A 89 0.54 -15.25 -6.27
N ASP A 90 0.69 -14.79 -7.51
CA ASP A 90 1.98 -14.40 -8.09
C ASP A 90 2.51 -13.05 -7.54
N ALA A 91 1.71 -12.33 -6.77
CA ALA A 91 2.18 -11.20 -5.97
C ALA A 91 3.04 -11.63 -4.78
N GLU A 92 3.02 -12.92 -4.41
CA GLU A 92 3.81 -13.51 -3.33
C GLU A 92 3.48 -12.94 -1.93
N ALA A 93 4.48 -12.93 -1.03
CA ALA A 93 4.38 -12.41 0.34
C ALA A 93 4.70 -10.90 0.41
N HIS A 94 4.51 -10.31 1.58
CA HIS A 94 4.91 -8.92 1.86
C HIS A 94 6.38 -8.69 1.54
N TYR A 95 6.69 -7.51 1.01
CA TYR A 95 8.08 -7.10 0.77
C TYR A 95 8.82 -6.96 2.09
N ASN A 96 9.78 -7.86 2.31
CA ASN A 96 10.49 -8.00 3.58
C ASN A 96 11.99 -8.30 3.34
N PRO A 97 12.77 -7.31 2.90
CA PRO A 97 14.19 -7.51 2.58
C PRO A 97 15.05 -7.85 3.80
N ASP A 98 14.63 -7.41 4.98
CA ASP A 98 15.40 -7.56 6.23
C ASP A 98 14.97 -8.76 7.07
N CYS A 99 14.06 -9.61 6.56
CA CYS A 99 13.52 -10.78 7.26
C CYS A 99 12.98 -10.47 8.66
N CYS A 100 12.30 -9.34 8.79
CA CYS A 100 11.61 -8.94 10.02
C CYS A 100 10.34 -9.75 10.23
N GLU A 101 9.80 -9.72 11.45
CA GLU A 101 8.43 -10.18 11.73
C GLU A 101 7.42 -9.08 11.37
N HIS A 102 6.18 -9.48 11.03
CA HIS A 102 5.07 -8.56 10.88
C HIS A 102 4.76 -7.86 12.23
N PRO A 103 4.51 -6.53 12.30
CA PRO A 103 4.28 -5.58 11.20
C PRO A 103 5.52 -4.72 10.85
N TYR A 104 6.69 -5.30 10.90
CA TYR A 104 7.96 -4.58 10.65
C TYR A 104 8.52 -4.84 9.25
N HIS A 105 7.77 -5.50 8.34
CA HIS A 105 8.18 -5.63 6.95
C HIS A 105 8.28 -4.26 6.29
N ALA A 106 9.18 -4.11 5.36
CA ALA A 106 9.27 -2.87 4.59
C ALA A 106 7.96 -2.57 3.83
N GLY A 107 7.27 -3.61 3.38
CA GLY A 107 6.01 -3.51 2.65
C GLY A 107 4.75 -3.27 3.48
N ASP A 108 4.83 -3.28 4.82
CA ASP A 108 3.64 -3.07 5.67
C ASP A 108 3.28 -1.58 5.69
N MET A 109 2.14 -1.23 5.10
CA MET A 109 1.65 0.14 4.99
C MET A 109 0.44 0.37 5.91
N PRO A 110 0.10 1.64 6.23
CA PRO A 110 -1.13 1.95 6.94
C PRO A 110 -2.36 1.42 6.20
N PRO A 111 -3.39 0.90 6.92
CA PRO A 111 -4.61 0.39 6.32
C PRO A 111 -5.40 1.51 5.63
N LEU A 112 -6.26 1.11 4.72
CA LEU A 112 -7.18 1.99 4.02
C LEU A 112 -8.53 2.00 4.75
N PHE A 113 -8.99 3.18 5.13
CA PHE A 113 -10.33 3.37 5.69
C PHE A 113 -11.32 3.65 4.56
N GLY A 114 -12.28 2.74 4.38
CA GLY A 114 -13.34 2.88 3.40
C GLY A 114 -14.34 3.98 3.79
N ASN A 115 -14.79 4.72 2.81
CA ASN A 115 -15.81 5.76 2.92
C ASN A 115 -16.72 5.68 1.69
N HIS A 116 -17.81 4.92 1.82
CA HIS A 116 -18.76 4.66 0.73
C HIS A 116 -18.07 4.16 -0.55
N GLY A 117 -17.21 3.13 -0.39
CA GLY A 117 -16.47 2.52 -1.49
C GLY A 117 -15.24 3.29 -1.96
N TYR A 118 -14.91 4.42 -1.33
CA TYR A 118 -13.71 5.21 -1.62
C TYR A 118 -12.74 5.19 -0.45
N ALA A 119 -11.46 5.10 -0.70
CA ALA A 119 -10.40 5.28 0.28
C ALA A 119 -9.32 6.23 -0.23
N PHE A 120 -8.86 7.10 0.67
CA PHE A 120 -7.73 7.99 0.44
C PHE A 120 -6.76 7.89 1.61
N SER A 121 -5.48 7.73 1.30
CA SER A 121 -4.41 7.70 2.30
C SER A 121 -3.21 8.46 1.81
N ILE A 122 -2.53 9.15 2.71
CA ILE A 122 -1.23 9.77 2.47
C ILE A 122 -0.36 9.60 3.71
N PHE A 123 0.86 9.10 3.52
CA PHE A 123 1.81 8.96 4.62
C PHE A 123 3.25 9.08 4.12
N LEU A 124 4.18 9.29 5.05
CA LEU A 124 5.62 9.27 4.83
C LEU A 124 6.21 8.03 5.49
N THR A 125 7.12 7.36 4.81
CA THR A 125 7.87 6.23 5.36
C THR A 125 9.32 6.25 4.87
N ASP A 126 10.23 5.74 5.68
CA ASP A 126 11.64 5.50 5.36
C ASP A 126 11.98 4.00 5.27
N ARG A 127 10.96 3.12 5.30
CA ARG A 127 11.11 1.66 5.24
C ARG A 127 11.63 1.16 3.89
N PHE A 128 11.54 1.97 2.85
CA PHE A 128 12.00 1.66 1.49
C PHE A 128 12.36 2.92 0.72
N CYS A 129 13.07 2.78 -0.39
CA CYS A 129 13.16 3.82 -1.42
C CYS A 129 12.39 3.38 -2.68
N VAL A 130 12.02 4.35 -3.53
CA VAL A 130 11.20 4.08 -4.74
C VAL A 130 11.89 3.09 -5.67
N GLU A 131 13.20 3.14 -5.80
CA GLU A 131 13.96 2.27 -6.69
C GLU A 131 13.84 0.79 -6.32
N GLU A 132 13.71 0.47 -5.03
CA GLU A 132 13.55 -0.90 -4.52
C GLU A 132 12.16 -1.46 -4.82
N LEU A 133 11.18 -0.60 -5.07
CA LEU A 133 9.79 -0.99 -5.29
C LEU A 133 9.47 -1.29 -6.74
N LEU A 134 10.28 -0.85 -7.68
CA LEU A 134 10.00 -1.02 -9.11
C LEU A 134 9.89 -2.50 -9.49
N GLY A 135 8.80 -2.84 -10.15
CA GLY A 135 8.45 -4.22 -10.52
C GLY A 135 7.79 -5.04 -9.40
N ARG A 136 7.64 -4.51 -8.19
CA ARG A 136 6.85 -5.15 -7.12
C ARG A 136 5.37 -4.81 -7.27
N THR A 137 4.53 -5.36 -6.38
CA THR A 137 3.09 -5.13 -6.45
C THR A 137 2.57 -4.44 -5.19
N VAL A 138 1.55 -3.61 -5.36
CA VAL A 138 0.69 -3.15 -4.26
C VAL A 138 -0.54 -4.04 -4.22
N ILE A 139 -0.87 -4.55 -3.04
CA ILE A 139 -2.05 -5.38 -2.78
C ILE A 139 -2.99 -4.66 -1.82
N VAL A 140 -4.29 -4.71 -2.13
CA VAL A 140 -5.37 -4.39 -1.18
C VAL A 140 -6.00 -5.68 -0.73
N HIS A 141 -6.15 -5.85 0.59
CA HIS A 141 -6.74 -7.02 1.23
C HIS A 141 -8.17 -6.74 1.71
N LEU A 142 -8.96 -7.80 1.83
CA LEU A 142 -10.39 -7.70 2.20
C LEU A 142 -10.61 -7.28 3.65
N HIS A 143 -9.70 -7.66 4.56
CA HIS A 143 -9.81 -7.37 5.98
C HIS A 143 -8.72 -6.39 6.43
N PRO A 144 -8.91 -5.72 7.58
CA PRO A 144 -7.85 -4.90 8.16
C PRO A 144 -6.65 -5.76 8.57
N ASP A 145 -5.48 -5.14 8.53
CA ASP A 145 -4.29 -5.65 9.16
C ASP A 145 -4.44 -5.53 10.70
N ASP A 146 -4.21 -6.61 11.44
CA ASP A 146 -4.27 -6.64 12.90
C ASP A 146 -2.94 -6.24 13.58
N PHE A 147 -1.88 -6.00 12.79
CA PHE A 147 -0.54 -5.57 13.19
C PHE A 147 0.23 -6.54 14.12
N HIS A 148 -0.17 -7.79 14.23
CA HIS A 148 0.51 -8.74 15.12
C HIS A 148 0.49 -10.18 14.64
N SER A 149 -0.52 -10.63 13.90
CA SER A 149 -0.59 -12.02 13.41
C SER A 149 0.45 -12.28 12.32
N GLN A 150 1.22 -13.34 12.50
CA GLN A 150 2.22 -13.75 11.51
C GLN A 150 1.56 -14.60 10.40
N PRO A 151 2.00 -14.53 9.17
CA PRO A 151 3.06 -13.64 8.65
C PRO A 151 2.53 -12.32 8.08
N ALA A 152 1.22 -12.04 8.07
CA ALA A 152 0.63 -11.00 7.24
C ALA A 152 -0.55 -10.27 7.90
N GLY A 153 -0.61 -10.20 9.24
CA GLY A 153 -1.62 -9.42 9.96
C GLY A 153 -3.05 -9.90 9.78
N ASN A 154 -3.25 -11.17 9.42
CA ASN A 154 -4.58 -11.76 9.18
C ASN A 154 -5.48 -10.94 8.21
N SER A 155 -4.85 -10.21 7.28
CA SER A 155 -5.53 -9.28 6.36
C SER A 155 -6.46 -9.95 5.35
N GLY A 156 -6.49 -11.28 5.33
CA GLY A 156 -7.42 -12.04 4.50
C GLY A 156 -7.06 -12.01 3.00
N MET A 157 -8.08 -12.21 2.19
CA MET A 157 -7.97 -12.38 0.74
C MET A 157 -7.42 -11.11 0.06
N LYS A 158 -6.59 -11.28 -0.95
CA LYS A 158 -6.16 -10.22 -1.86
C LYS A 158 -7.30 -9.88 -2.82
N ILE A 159 -7.82 -8.67 -2.77
CA ILE A 159 -8.98 -8.25 -3.59
C ILE A 159 -8.60 -7.34 -4.75
N ALA A 160 -7.47 -6.66 -4.68
CA ALA A 160 -6.97 -5.82 -5.76
C ALA A 160 -5.44 -5.77 -5.77
N CYS A 161 -4.87 -5.55 -6.95
CA CYS A 161 -3.44 -5.57 -7.19
C CYS A 161 -3.05 -4.52 -8.25
N GLY A 162 -1.83 -4.01 -8.14
CA GLY A 162 -1.21 -3.18 -9.17
C GLY A 162 0.32 -3.30 -9.14
N VAL A 163 0.94 -3.40 -10.29
CA VAL A 163 2.41 -3.41 -10.42
C VAL A 163 2.93 -1.98 -10.25
N ILE A 164 4.05 -1.83 -9.53
CA ILE A 164 4.72 -0.55 -9.34
C ILE A 164 5.66 -0.29 -10.51
N GLU A 165 5.39 0.76 -11.25
CA GLU A 165 6.13 1.16 -12.43
C GLU A 165 6.69 2.58 -12.26
N ARG A 166 7.79 2.88 -12.97
CA ARG A 166 8.28 4.25 -13.06
C ARG A 166 7.23 5.13 -13.74
N PHE A 167 7.02 6.33 -13.21
CA PHE A 167 5.99 7.23 -13.77
C PHE A 167 6.44 7.88 -15.09
#